data_9047c8eeb94cb4852e6cd2192f898ebd
#
_entry.id   9047c8eeb94cb4852e6cd2192f898ebd
#
_cell.length_a   1.000
_cell.length_b   1.000
_cell.length_c   1.000
_cell.angle_alpha   90.00
_cell.angle_beta   90.00
_cell.angle_gamma   90.00
#
_symmetry.space_group_name_H-M   'P 1'
#
loop_
_entity.id
_entity.type
_entity.pdbx_description
1 polymer ?
#
loop_
_entity_poly.entity_id
_entity_poly.type
_entity_poly.pdbx_seq_one_letter_code
_entity_poly.pdbx_strand_id
1 'polypeptide(L)'
;MDLLTVDKSKCLKCGICVECCPSCILSMTEEGPTCEFDRGCMACGHCVAICPVGALENKYTPLDKQRPVTKPMLDEETAYEFMRMRRSVRNFKPVMPSEEDLTKLLNITRYAPTAGNSQGMYYLVIRDAERIKAIADAVANWMEEEIEAGSPNKRYYMTVLRAYRDRGQDIIARKAPCLVFALARRLNNTGVSNAEQCWAYAELFAPTIGLGTTIA
;
A
#
# COMPACT_ATOMS: atom_id res chain seq x y z
N MET A 1 4.05 13.02 -27.56
CA MET A 1 2.72 12.42 -27.29
C MET A 1 2.11 13.25 -26.16
N ASP A 2 0.98 13.87 -26.43
CA ASP A 2 0.29 14.70 -25.45
C ASP A 2 -0.15 13.87 -24.24
N LEU A 3 -0.32 14.48 -23.10
CA LEU A 3 -0.75 13.79 -21.87
C LEU A 3 -2.11 13.13 -22.07
N LEU A 4 -3.03 13.84 -22.72
CA LEU A 4 -4.39 13.40 -22.99
C LEU A 4 -4.62 13.39 -24.49
N THR A 5 -5.07 12.25 -25.02
CA THR A 5 -5.53 12.12 -26.40
C THR A 5 -7.04 11.85 -26.41
N VAL A 6 -7.77 12.53 -27.29
CA VAL A 6 -9.23 12.45 -27.37
C VAL A 6 -9.65 11.91 -28.74
N ASP A 7 -10.40 10.83 -28.73
CA ASP A 7 -11.12 10.39 -29.94
C ASP A 7 -12.35 11.29 -30.17
N LYS A 8 -12.18 12.28 -31.02
CA LYS A 8 -13.22 13.28 -31.30
C LYS A 8 -14.49 12.68 -31.91
N SER A 9 -14.39 11.50 -32.55
CA SER A 9 -15.54 10.83 -33.16
C SER A 9 -16.44 10.16 -32.12
N LYS A 10 -15.87 9.80 -30.93
CA LYS A 10 -16.59 9.20 -29.81
C LYS A 10 -16.97 10.19 -28.72
N CYS A 11 -16.22 11.28 -28.58
CA CYS A 11 -16.35 12.20 -27.46
C CYS A 11 -17.71 12.90 -27.44
N LEU A 12 -18.50 12.67 -26.38
CA LEU A 12 -19.82 13.30 -26.18
C LEU A 12 -19.73 14.72 -25.63
N LYS A 13 -18.55 15.21 -25.30
CA LYS A 13 -18.32 16.54 -24.68
C LYS A 13 -19.13 16.75 -23.38
N CYS A 14 -19.39 15.67 -22.64
CA CYS A 14 -20.24 15.66 -21.45
C CYS A 14 -19.60 16.32 -20.20
N GLY A 15 -18.29 16.61 -20.22
CA GLY A 15 -17.58 17.29 -19.12
C GLY A 15 -17.18 16.42 -17.94
N ILE A 16 -17.68 15.19 -17.80
CA ILE A 16 -17.45 14.33 -16.63
C ILE A 16 -15.96 14.14 -16.31
N CYS A 17 -15.12 13.96 -17.34
CA CYS A 17 -13.67 13.79 -17.18
C CYS A 17 -12.98 15.06 -16.64
N VAL A 18 -13.52 16.25 -16.95
CA VAL A 18 -13.02 17.53 -16.43
C VAL A 18 -13.40 17.67 -14.96
N GLU A 19 -14.67 17.43 -14.63
CA GLU A 19 -15.18 17.53 -13.26
C GLU A 19 -14.52 16.53 -12.29
N CYS A 20 -14.23 15.32 -12.76
CA CYS A 20 -13.60 14.29 -11.92
C CYS A 20 -12.09 14.48 -11.71
N CYS A 21 -11.44 15.42 -12.42
CA CYS A 21 -9.99 15.59 -12.32
C CYS A 21 -9.57 16.21 -10.97
N PRO A 22 -8.94 15.46 -10.04
CA PRO A 22 -8.62 16.00 -8.72
C PRO A 22 -7.50 17.06 -8.75
N SER A 23 -6.74 17.14 -9.85
CA SER A 23 -5.71 18.17 -10.07
C SER A 23 -6.26 19.40 -10.80
N CYS A 24 -7.53 19.39 -11.25
CA CYS A 24 -8.18 20.48 -12.00
C CYS A 24 -7.35 20.97 -13.21
N ILE A 25 -6.66 20.05 -13.89
CA ILE A 25 -5.78 20.36 -15.04
C ILE A 25 -6.46 20.16 -16.40
N LEU A 26 -7.72 19.74 -16.39
CA LEU A 26 -8.50 19.53 -17.61
C LEU A 26 -9.52 20.65 -17.78
N SER A 27 -9.66 21.13 -18.99
CA SER A 27 -10.70 22.08 -19.40
C SER A 27 -11.44 21.57 -20.62
N MET A 28 -12.67 22.03 -20.82
CA MET A 28 -13.49 21.66 -21.96
C MET A 28 -13.36 22.72 -23.06
N THR A 29 -13.12 22.26 -24.28
CA THR A 29 -13.11 23.08 -25.49
C THR A 29 -14.20 22.61 -26.46
N GLU A 30 -14.37 23.35 -27.56
CA GLU A 30 -15.29 22.94 -28.64
C GLU A 30 -14.90 21.60 -29.29
N GLU A 31 -13.63 21.23 -29.17
CA GLU A 31 -13.13 19.98 -29.75
C GLU A 31 -13.11 18.81 -28.74
N GLY A 32 -13.45 19.05 -27.49
CA GLY A 32 -13.41 18.07 -26.38
C GLY A 32 -12.52 18.51 -25.23
N PRO A 33 -12.26 17.61 -24.26
CA PRO A 33 -11.39 17.95 -23.13
C PRO A 33 -9.92 18.12 -23.55
N THR A 34 -9.26 19.10 -22.96
CA THR A 34 -7.83 19.36 -23.14
C THR A 34 -7.11 19.43 -21.81
N CYS A 35 -5.80 19.22 -21.80
CA CYS A 35 -4.96 19.35 -20.62
C CYS A 35 -4.13 20.63 -20.70
N GLU A 36 -4.20 21.46 -19.67
CA GLU A 36 -3.48 22.74 -19.61
C GLU A 36 -2.04 22.56 -19.06
N PHE A 37 -1.87 21.63 -18.11
CA PHE A 37 -0.60 21.45 -17.40
C PHE A 37 -0.25 19.96 -17.21
N ASP A 38 0.53 19.39 -18.10
CA ASP A 38 0.95 17.99 -18.04
C ASP A 38 1.58 17.60 -16.70
N ARG A 39 2.40 18.50 -16.12
CA ARG A 39 3.11 18.27 -14.87
C ARG A 39 2.19 18.16 -13.64
N GLY A 40 0.95 18.64 -13.74
CA GLY A 40 -0.04 18.54 -12.68
C GLY A 40 -0.74 17.18 -12.63
N CYS A 41 -0.54 16.33 -13.61
CA CYS A 41 -1.19 15.02 -13.66
C CYS A 41 -0.61 14.05 -12.62
N MET A 42 -1.45 13.60 -11.68
CA MET A 42 -1.06 12.59 -10.69
C MET A 42 -1.22 11.13 -11.18
N ALA A 43 -1.41 10.92 -12.47
CA ALA A 43 -1.51 9.60 -13.10
C ALA A 43 -2.57 8.67 -12.43
N CYS A 44 -3.70 9.22 -11.98
CA CYS A 44 -4.73 8.45 -11.29
C CYS A 44 -5.69 7.68 -12.21
N GLY A 45 -5.72 8.00 -13.50
CA GLY A 45 -6.55 7.32 -14.50
C GLY A 45 -8.06 7.60 -14.45
N HIS A 46 -8.55 8.45 -13.51
CA HIS A 46 -9.99 8.71 -13.37
C HIS A 46 -10.65 9.22 -14.64
N CYS A 47 -10.01 10.16 -15.34
CA CYS A 47 -10.56 10.73 -16.58
C CYS A 47 -10.79 9.68 -17.67
N VAL A 48 -9.92 8.68 -17.77
CA VAL A 48 -10.05 7.58 -18.72
C VAL A 48 -11.11 6.58 -18.25
N ALA A 49 -11.05 6.19 -16.97
CA ALA A 49 -11.94 5.19 -16.40
C ALA A 49 -13.41 5.62 -16.38
N ILE A 50 -13.68 6.92 -16.17
CA ILE A 50 -15.07 7.43 -16.07
C ILE A 50 -15.70 7.75 -17.43
N CYS A 51 -14.92 7.74 -18.51
CA CYS A 51 -15.44 8.08 -19.83
C CYS A 51 -16.45 7.02 -20.32
N PRO A 52 -17.75 7.36 -20.47
CA PRO A 52 -18.79 6.37 -20.78
C PRO A 52 -18.65 5.75 -22.16
N VAL A 53 -17.90 6.38 -23.04
CA VAL A 53 -17.72 5.93 -24.43
C VAL A 53 -16.26 5.56 -24.75
N GLY A 54 -15.37 5.59 -23.77
CA GLY A 54 -13.96 5.26 -23.95
C GLY A 54 -13.25 6.15 -24.97
N ALA A 55 -13.58 7.45 -24.99
CA ALA A 55 -13.01 8.42 -25.93
C ALA A 55 -11.67 9.00 -25.50
N LEU A 56 -11.15 8.63 -24.33
CA LEU A 56 -9.93 9.24 -23.75
C LEU A 56 -8.81 8.23 -23.63
N GLU A 57 -7.62 8.69 -23.95
CA GLU A 57 -6.35 8.03 -23.63
C GLU A 57 -5.49 8.98 -22.79
N ASN A 58 -4.84 8.42 -21.77
CA ASN A 58 -3.86 9.15 -20.97
C ASN A 58 -2.52 8.46 -21.03
N LYS A 59 -1.47 9.21 -21.34
CA LYS A 59 -0.10 8.72 -21.50
C LYS A 59 0.40 7.85 -20.35
N TYR A 60 0.02 8.21 -19.10
CA TYR A 60 0.47 7.49 -17.90
C TYR A 60 -0.44 6.32 -17.52
N THR A 61 -1.69 6.34 -17.94
CA THR A 61 -2.70 5.33 -17.61
C THR A 61 -3.53 4.98 -18.84
N PRO A 62 -2.90 4.40 -19.88
CA PRO A 62 -3.57 4.07 -21.12
C PRO A 62 -4.66 3.02 -20.91
N LEU A 63 -5.72 3.11 -21.72
CA LEU A 63 -6.94 2.30 -21.55
C LEU A 63 -6.67 0.80 -21.69
N ASP A 64 -5.77 0.42 -22.56
CA ASP A 64 -5.36 -0.99 -22.81
C ASP A 64 -4.70 -1.65 -21.57
N LYS A 65 -4.17 -0.84 -20.65
CA LYS A 65 -3.57 -1.31 -19.38
C LYS A 65 -4.53 -1.26 -18.20
N GLN A 66 -5.74 -0.75 -18.39
CA GLN A 66 -6.75 -0.69 -17.35
C GLN A 66 -7.64 -1.94 -17.40
N ARG A 67 -7.85 -2.55 -16.23
CA ARG A 67 -8.80 -3.66 -16.10
C ARG A 67 -10.18 -3.10 -15.76
N PRO A 68 -11.19 -3.26 -16.62
CA PRO A 68 -12.53 -2.78 -16.33
C PRO A 68 -13.11 -3.46 -15.09
N VAL A 69 -13.74 -2.69 -14.22
CA VAL A 69 -14.54 -3.19 -13.09
C VAL A 69 -15.96 -2.68 -13.29
N THR A 70 -16.87 -3.57 -13.69
CA THR A 70 -18.24 -3.18 -14.05
C THR A 70 -19.24 -3.33 -12.90
N LYS A 71 -18.88 -4.08 -11.86
CA LYS A 71 -19.72 -4.31 -10.67
C LYS A 71 -18.85 -4.79 -9.51
N PRO A 72 -19.34 -4.70 -8.25
CA PRO A 72 -18.68 -5.35 -7.12
C PRO A 72 -18.49 -6.84 -7.38
N MET A 73 -17.30 -7.36 -7.07
CA MET A 73 -16.95 -8.78 -7.21
C MET A 73 -17.48 -9.63 -6.06
N LEU A 74 -17.77 -8.99 -4.91
CA LEU A 74 -18.27 -9.62 -3.70
C LEU A 74 -19.64 -9.03 -3.35
N ASP A 75 -20.56 -9.87 -2.88
CA ASP A 75 -21.75 -9.40 -2.20
C ASP A 75 -21.42 -8.83 -0.82
N GLU A 76 -22.38 -8.19 -0.15
CA GLU A 76 -22.18 -7.50 1.13
C GLU A 76 -21.68 -8.46 2.22
N GLU A 77 -22.29 -9.63 2.35
CA GLU A 77 -21.97 -10.61 3.38
C GLU A 77 -20.56 -11.16 3.20
N THR A 78 -20.22 -11.57 1.98
CA THR A 78 -18.88 -12.04 1.63
C THR A 78 -17.81 -10.96 1.84
N ALA A 79 -18.10 -9.70 1.48
CA ALA A 79 -17.19 -8.59 1.69
C ALA A 79 -16.98 -8.33 3.18
N TYR A 80 -18.03 -8.38 4.00
CA TYR A 80 -17.96 -8.21 5.44
C TYR A 80 -17.09 -9.31 6.08
N GLU A 81 -17.35 -10.58 5.77
CA GLU A 81 -16.57 -11.70 6.30
C GLU A 81 -15.10 -11.65 5.84
N PHE A 82 -14.84 -11.27 4.59
CA PHE A 82 -13.50 -11.09 4.08
C PHE A 82 -12.72 -10.05 4.89
N MET A 83 -13.30 -8.91 5.19
CA MET A 83 -12.65 -7.89 6.01
C MET A 83 -12.49 -8.33 7.47
N ARG A 84 -13.48 -9.04 8.02
CA ARG A 84 -13.49 -9.51 9.40
C ARG A 84 -12.48 -10.63 9.67
N MET A 85 -12.12 -11.41 8.66
CA MET A 85 -11.20 -12.55 8.82
C MET A 85 -9.75 -12.13 9.13
N ARG A 86 -9.34 -10.90 8.81
CA ARG A 86 -7.97 -10.43 9.06
C ARG A 86 -7.64 -10.47 10.57
N ARG A 87 -6.49 -11.02 10.91
CA ARG A 87 -5.94 -11.09 12.26
C ARG A 87 -4.44 -10.81 12.24
N SER A 88 -3.93 -10.22 13.31
CA SER A 88 -2.49 -10.18 13.58
C SER A 88 -2.01 -11.57 13.96
N VAL A 89 -1.30 -12.22 13.07
CA VAL A 89 -0.69 -13.54 13.30
C VAL A 89 0.62 -13.34 14.06
N ARG A 90 0.77 -13.99 15.22
CA ARG A 90 1.91 -13.86 16.12
C ARG A 90 2.61 -15.18 16.39
N ASN A 91 2.26 -16.22 15.68
CA ASN A 91 2.87 -17.54 15.73
C ASN A 91 3.08 -18.02 14.30
N PHE A 92 4.30 -17.88 13.81
CA PHE A 92 4.65 -18.20 12.44
C PHE A 92 5.23 -19.61 12.34
N LYS A 93 4.96 -20.27 11.22
CA LYS A 93 5.64 -21.50 10.84
C LYS A 93 7.09 -21.16 10.44
N PRO A 94 8.08 -22.03 10.71
CA PRO A 94 9.47 -21.82 10.29
C PRO A 94 9.64 -22.13 8.78
N VAL A 95 8.76 -21.58 7.96
CA VAL A 95 8.73 -21.78 6.51
C VAL A 95 8.80 -20.41 5.83
N MET A 96 9.86 -20.24 5.04
CA MET A 96 10.05 -19.01 4.27
C MET A 96 8.95 -18.87 3.19
N PRO A 97 8.24 -17.75 3.12
CA PRO A 97 7.33 -17.48 1.99
C PRO A 97 8.08 -17.53 0.66
N SER A 98 7.43 -18.03 -0.37
CA SER A 98 8.00 -18.03 -1.71
C SER A 98 8.22 -16.61 -2.24
N GLU A 99 9.14 -16.45 -3.17
CA GLU A 99 9.38 -15.16 -3.83
C GLU A 99 8.15 -14.69 -4.61
N GLU A 100 7.41 -15.64 -5.17
CA GLU A 100 6.15 -15.40 -5.86
C GLU A 100 5.09 -14.85 -4.90
N ASP A 101 4.90 -15.46 -3.73
CA ASP A 101 3.90 -15.03 -2.73
C ASP A 101 4.26 -13.67 -2.15
N LEU A 102 5.54 -13.42 -1.85
CA LEU A 102 6.01 -12.11 -1.41
C LEU A 102 5.77 -11.04 -2.49
N THR A 103 6.03 -11.37 -3.74
CA THR A 103 5.77 -10.47 -4.87
C THR A 103 4.27 -10.17 -5.02
N LYS A 104 3.40 -11.17 -4.91
CA LYS A 104 1.94 -10.97 -4.91
C LYS A 104 1.50 -10.09 -3.76
N LEU A 105 2.01 -10.36 -2.54
CA LEU A 105 1.70 -9.59 -1.34
C LEU A 105 2.11 -8.13 -1.46
N LEU A 106 3.28 -7.85 -2.01
CA LEU A 106 3.77 -6.48 -2.19
C LEU A 106 3.11 -5.77 -3.38
N ASN A 107 2.76 -6.51 -4.44
CA ASN A 107 2.07 -5.93 -5.58
C ASN A 107 0.66 -5.42 -5.27
N ILE A 108 -0.07 -6.03 -4.33
CA ILE A 108 -1.41 -5.55 -3.98
C ILE A 108 -1.37 -4.16 -3.34
N THR A 109 -0.29 -3.80 -2.68
CA THR A 109 -0.14 -2.51 -1.99
C THR A 109 -0.17 -1.31 -2.95
N ARG A 110 0.15 -1.52 -4.24
CA ARG A 110 0.07 -0.46 -5.26
C ARG A 110 -1.35 0.07 -5.48
N TYR A 111 -2.37 -0.69 -5.08
CA TYR A 111 -3.77 -0.28 -5.19
C TYR A 111 -4.27 0.44 -3.94
N ALA A 112 -3.47 0.53 -2.90
CA ALA A 112 -3.80 1.33 -1.73
C ALA A 112 -3.84 2.82 -2.09
N PRO A 113 -4.76 3.59 -1.52
CA PRO A 113 -4.79 5.03 -1.73
C PRO A 113 -3.52 5.66 -1.13
N THR A 114 -2.89 6.55 -1.90
CA THR A 114 -1.74 7.32 -1.45
C THR A 114 -1.96 8.80 -1.71
N ALA A 115 -1.42 9.67 -0.88
CA ALA A 115 -1.56 11.11 -1.06
C ALA A 115 -1.05 11.53 -2.44
N GLY A 116 -1.89 12.23 -3.19
CA GLY A 116 -1.60 12.66 -4.57
C GLY A 116 -1.30 11.49 -5.53
N ASN A 117 -1.80 10.28 -5.25
CA ASN A 117 -1.47 9.06 -6.01
C ASN A 117 0.05 8.85 -6.18
N SER A 118 0.83 9.23 -5.16
CA SER A 118 2.30 9.23 -5.23
C SER A 118 2.90 7.83 -5.41
N GLN A 119 2.22 6.78 -4.93
CA GLN A 119 2.66 5.37 -4.99
C GLN A 119 4.15 5.16 -4.64
N GLY A 120 4.74 6.12 -3.92
CA GLY A 120 6.18 6.23 -3.68
C GLY A 120 6.69 5.36 -2.53
N MET A 121 6.16 4.15 -2.36
CA MET A 121 6.61 3.19 -1.36
C MET A 121 7.62 2.21 -1.95
N TYR A 122 8.65 1.91 -1.17
CA TYR A 122 9.63 0.87 -1.45
C TYR A 122 9.58 -0.17 -0.34
N TYR A 123 9.96 -1.40 -0.63
CA TYR A 123 9.91 -2.49 0.36
C TYR A 123 11.28 -3.14 0.48
N LEU A 124 11.79 -3.20 1.72
CA LEU A 124 12.97 -3.97 2.07
C LEU A 124 12.54 -5.27 2.72
N VAL A 125 12.86 -6.39 2.08
CA VAL A 125 12.54 -7.74 2.55
C VAL A 125 13.78 -8.36 3.16
N ILE A 126 13.71 -8.72 4.44
CA ILE A 126 14.78 -9.39 5.17
C ILE A 126 14.37 -10.83 5.42
N ARG A 127 15.16 -11.78 4.90
CA ARG A 127 14.91 -13.23 4.93
C ARG A 127 15.99 -14.00 5.70
N ASP A 128 17.04 -13.32 6.09
CA ASP A 128 18.16 -13.89 6.84
C ASP A 128 17.85 -13.92 8.34
N ALA A 129 17.88 -15.11 8.94
CA ALA A 129 17.49 -15.31 10.33
C ALA A 129 18.42 -14.58 11.32
N GLU A 130 19.71 -14.50 11.02
CA GLU A 130 20.68 -13.82 11.89
C GLU A 130 20.45 -12.29 11.85
N ARG A 131 20.13 -11.75 10.68
CA ARG A 131 19.75 -10.34 10.55
C ARG A 131 18.44 -10.03 11.26
N ILE A 132 17.44 -10.90 11.15
CA ILE A 132 16.16 -10.76 11.87
C ILE A 132 16.41 -10.73 13.37
N LYS A 133 17.25 -11.66 13.85
CA LYS A 133 17.66 -11.69 15.26
C LYS A 133 18.41 -10.43 15.68
N ALA A 134 19.36 -9.97 14.89
CA ALA A 134 20.11 -8.74 15.16
C ALA A 134 19.20 -7.51 15.24
N ILE A 135 18.16 -7.44 14.40
CA ILE A 135 17.13 -6.38 14.46
C ILE A 135 16.34 -6.49 15.76
N ALA A 136 15.91 -7.68 16.15
CA ALA A 136 15.19 -7.88 17.41
C ALA A 136 16.07 -7.51 18.63
N ASP A 137 17.36 -7.88 18.61
CA ASP A 137 18.32 -7.49 19.64
C ASP A 137 18.51 -5.97 19.71
N ALA A 138 18.60 -5.30 18.56
CA ALA A 138 18.71 -3.84 18.50
C ALA A 138 17.46 -3.13 19.06
N VAL A 139 16.27 -3.67 18.76
CA VAL A 139 15.00 -3.14 19.33
C VAL A 139 14.98 -3.34 20.84
N ALA A 140 15.45 -4.51 21.35
CA ALA A 140 15.53 -4.75 22.79
C ALA A 140 16.51 -3.77 23.47
N ASN A 141 17.69 -3.52 22.91
CA ASN A 141 18.64 -2.53 23.43
C ASN A 141 18.03 -1.13 23.46
N TRP A 142 17.37 -0.72 22.38
CA TRP A 142 16.66 0.55 22.33
C TRP A 142 15.58 0.66 23.42
N MET A 143 14.83 -0.40 23.69
CA MET A 143 13.84 -0.41 24.78
C MET A 143 14.49 -0.24 26.16
N GLU A 144 15.68 -0.80 26.36
CA GLU A 144 16.47 -0.61 27.59
C GLU A 144 16.87 0.86 27.76
N GLU A 145 17.40 1.49 26.71
CA GLU A 145 17.74 2.92 26.69
C GLU A 145 16.52 3.82 26.97
N GLU A 146 15.37 3.51 26.37
CA GLU A 146 14.11 4.24 26.60
C GLU A 146 13.62 4.13 28.05
N ILE A 147 13.80 2.97 28.67
CA ILE A 147 13.46 2.78 30.09
C ILE A 147 14.32 3.67 30.97
N GLU A 148 15.63 3.73 30.70
CA GLU A 148 16.57 4.59 31.41
C GLU A 148 16.26 6.07 31.22
N ALA A 149 15.86 6.45 30.01
CA ALA A 149 15.45 7.81 29.67
C ALA A 149 14.09 8.23 30.26
N GLY A 150 13.40 7.31 30.96
CA GLY A 150 12.14 7.62 31.63
C GLY A 150 10.91 7.61 30.70
N SER A 151 10.96 6.84 29.63
CA SER A 151 9.85 6.71 28.66
C SER A 151 8.51 6.40 29.34
N PRO A 152 7.39 7.02 28.91
CA PRO A 152 6.05 6.71 29.40
C PRO A 152 5.64 5.26 29.14
N ASN A 153 6.29 4.59 28.17
CA ASN A 153 6.05 3.19 27.82
C ASN A 153 6.89 2.20 28.63
N LYS A 154 7.62 2.65 29.65
CA LYS A 154 8.53 1.83 30.47
C LYS A 154 7.91 0.51 30.90
N ARG A 155 6.67 0.51 31.40
CA ARG A 155 6.00 -0.73 31.87
C ARG A 155 5.84 -1.76 30.76
N TYR A 156 5.47 -1.30 29.56
CA TYR A 156 5.34 -2.15 28.37
C TYR A 156 6.69 -2.71 27.95
N TYR A 157 7.72 -1.86 27.86
CA TYR A 157 9.07 -2.28 27.47
C TYR A 157 9.67 -3.29 28.45
N MET A 158 9.51 -3.09 29.76
CA MET A 158 9.92 -4.08 30.76
C MET A 158 9.25 -5.43 30.57
N THR A 159 7.97 -5.47 30.16
CA THR A 159 7.26 -6.74 29.90
C THR A 159 7.82 -7.43 28.69
N VAL A 160 8.10 -6.68 27.60
CA VAL A 160 8.72 -7.20 26.38
C VAL A 160 10.12 -7.76 26.68
N LEU A 161 10.95 -6.97 27.37
CA LEU A 161 12.32 -7.35 27.70
C LEU A 161 12.39 -8.60 28.58
N ARG A 162 11.53 -8.72 29.60
CA ARG A 162 11.45 -9.96 30.41
C ARG A 162 11.14 -11.19 29.56
N ALA A 163 10.22 -11.08 28.61
CA ALA A 163 9.91 -12.19 27.71
C ALA A 163 11.10 -12.49 26.80
N TYR A 164 11.71 -11.48 26.23
CA TYR A 164 12.78 -11.62 25.24
C TYR A 164 14.11 -12.08 25.88
N ARG A 165 14.60 -11.34 26.93
CA ARG A 165 15.90 -11.59 27.56
C ARG A 165 15.87 -12.74 28.55
N ASP A 166 14.86 -12.77 29.46
CA ASP A 166 14.88 -13.71 30.59
C ASP A 166 14.27 -15.08 30.25
N ARG A 167 13.27 -15.10 29.34
CA ARG A 167 12.53 -16.31 28.98
C ARG A 167 12.89 -16.86 27.60
N GLY A 168 13.72 -16.17 26.81
CA GLY A 168 14.05 -16.55 25.44
C GLY A 168 12.85 -16.57 24.48
N GLN A 169 11.80 -15.81 24.81
CA GLN A 169 10.59 -15.72 23.99
C GLN A 169 10.70 -14.53 23.04
N ASP A 170 10.93 -14.77 21.77
CA ASP A 170 10.92 -13.70 20.76
C ASP A 170 9.50 -13.18 20.53
N ILE A 171 9.16 -12.14 21.27
CA ILE A 171 7.91 -11.40 21.09
C ILE A 171 8.08 -10.09 20.30
N ILE A 172 9.30 -9.80 19.88
CA ILE A 172 9.65 -8.67 19.02
C ILE A 172 9.42 -9.05 17.56
N ALA A 173 10.23 -9.95 17.02
CA ALA A 173 10.08 -10.45 15.66
C ALA A 173 9.15 -11.69 15.54
N ARG A 174 8.68 -12.25 16.67
CA ARG A 174 7.74 -13.40 16.72
C ARG A 174 8.24 -14.65 16.02
N LYS A 175 9.55 -14.81 15.89
CA LYS A 175 10.18 -15.87 15.09
C LYS A 175 9.67 -15.89 13.64
N ALA A 176 9.26 -14.74 13.12
CA ALA A 176 8.84 -14.62 11.74
C ALA A 176 10.00 -14.98 10.81
N PRO A 177 9.77 -15.80 9.76
CA PRO A 177 10.84 -16.17 8.83
C PRO A 177 11.24 -15.01 7.92
N CYS A 178 10.44 -13.96 7.88
CA CYS A 178 10.66 -12.80 7.01
C CYS A 178 10.14 -11.53 7.68
N LEU A 179 10.93 -10.45 7.58
CA LEU A 179 10.49 -9.08 7.92
C LEU A 179 10.41 -8.25 6.65
N VAL A 180 9.40 -7.39 6.59
CA VAL A 180 9.23 -6.43 5.49
C VAL A 180 9.12 -5.02 6.04
N PHE A 181 9.99 -4.13 5.60
CA PHE A 181 9.97 -2.71 5.94
C PHE A 181 9.41 -1.91 4.77
N ALA A 182 8.41 -1.07 5.03
CA ALA A 182 7.96 -0.07 4.09
C ALA A 182 8.84 1.18 4.22
N LEU A 183 9.39 1.63 3.12
CA LEU A 183 10.28 2.76 3.04
C LEU A 183 9.68 3.85 2.15
N ALA A 184 9.83 5.10 2.54
CA ALA A 184 9.47 6.26 1.74
C ALA A 184 10.67 7.20 1.62
N ARG A 185 10.69 8.05 0.58
CA ARG A 185 11.70 9.10 0.48
C ARG A 185 11.57 10.05 1.68
N ARG A 186 12.70 10.50 2.25
CA ARG A 186 12.74 11.37 3.44
C ARG A 186 11.90 12.64 3.32
N LEU A 187 11.77 13.19 2.12
CA LEU A 187 10.96 14.38 1.85
C LEU A 187 9.46 14.10 1.65
N ASN A 188 9.05 12.83 1.72
CA ASN A 188 7.64 12.47 1.61
C ASN A 188 6.99 12.57 2.99
N ASN A 189 6.36 13.70 3.28
CA ASN A 189 5.67 13.97 4.55
C ASN A 189 4.43 13.08 4.77
N THR A 190 3.94 12.38 3.74
CA THR A 190 2.83 11.43 3.82
C THR A 190 3.30 9.98 3.85
N GLY A 191 4.61 9.73 3.98
CA GLY A 191 5.20 8.40 3.91
C GLY A 191 4.61 7.42 4.92
N VAL A 192 4.41 7.85 6.16
CA VAL A 192 3.83 7.01 7.23
C VAL A 192 2.39 6.63 6.91
N SER A 193 1.52 7.61 6.62
CA SER A 193 0.11 7.34 6.30
C SER A 193 -0.05 6.50 5.03
N ASN A 194 0.80 6.72 4.01
CA ASN A 194 0.82 5.87 2.82
C ASN A 194 1.22 4.42 3.16
N ALA A 195 2.22 4.23 4.04
CA ALA A 195 2.64 2.90 4.48
C ALA A 195 1.52 2.16 5.23
N GLU A 196 0.80 2.85 6.13
CA GLU A 196 -0.34 2.30 6.85
C GLU A 196 -1.44 1.81 5.89
N GLN A 197 -1.78 2.60 4.87
CA GLN A 197 -2.73 2.19 3.84
C GLN A 197 -2.23 0.98 3.03
N CYS A 198 -0.97 0.98 2.63
CA CYS A 198 -0.36 -0.14 1.93
C CYS A 198 -0.41 -1.42 2.77
N TRP A 199 -0.08 -1.34 4.06
CA TRP A 199 -0.14 -2.48 4.96
C TRP A 199 -1.55 -2.99 5.20
N ALA A 200 -2.56 -2.12 5.27
CA ALA A 200 -3.95 -2.55 5.36
C ALA A 200 -4.36 -3.43 4.17
N TYR A 201 -3.97 -3.05 2.96
CA TYR A 201 -4.20 -3.86 1.76
C TYR A 201 -3.44 -5.18 1.79
N ALA A 202 -2.16 -5.17 2.19
CA ALA A 202 -1.36 -6.37 2.31
C ALA A 202 -1.93 -7.35 3.35
N GLU A 203 -2.33 -6.85 4.54
CA GLU A 203 -2.90 -7.67 5.60
C GLU A 203 -4.26 -8.30 5.23
N LEU A 204 -5.10 -7.59 4.47
CA LEU A 204 -6.35 -8.14 3.95
C LEU A 204 -6.11 -9.22 2.89
N PHE A 205 -5.10 -9.04 2.06
CA PHE A 205 -4.78 -9.96 0.97
C PHE A 205 -4.02 -11.21 1.44
N ALA A 206 -3.13 -11.08 2.43
CA ALA A 206 -2.26 -12.16 2.89
C ALA A 206 -2.97 -13.50 3.16
N PRO A 207 -4.11 -13.55 3.88
CA PRO A 207 -4.81 -14.81 4.12
C PRO A 207 -5.30 -15.51 2.84
N THR A 208 -5.60 -14.77 1.77
CA THR A 208 -6.08 -15.33 0.51
C THR A 208 -5.01 -16.10 -0.27
N ILE A 209 -3.73 -15.86 0.08
CA ILE A 209 -2.57 -16.57 -0.48
C ILE A 209 -1.86 -17.44 0.57
N GLY A 210 -2.55 -17.74 1.68
CA GLY A 210 -2.05 -18.63 2.74
C GLY A 210 -0.98 -18.02 3.64
N LEU A 211 -0.79 -16.71 3.63
CA LEU A 211 0.16 -16.00 4.48
C LEU A 211 -0.51 -15.39 5.72
N GLY A 212 0.23 -15.42 6.84
CA GLY A 212 -0.12 -14.67 8.04
C GLY A 212 0.81 -13.46 8.21
N THR A 213 0.25 -12.34 8.64
CA THR A 213 1.00 -11.09 8.87
C THR A 213 0.73 -10.51 10.24
N THR A 214 1.64 -9.69 10.74
CA THR A 214 1.42 -8.78 11.86
C THR A 214 2.24 -7.52 11.63
N ILE A 215 1.69 -6.37 11.94
CA ILE A 215 2.41 -5.10 11.98
C ILE A 215 2.99 -4.93 13.39
N ALA A 216 4.23 -4.44 13.47
CA ALA A 216 4.97 -4.17 14.69
C ALA A 216 5.40 -2.70 14.74
#